data_99dae1c8feda7b3de39ccd59d02583e9
#
_entry.id   99dae1c8feda7b3de39ccd59d02583e9
#
_cell.length_a   1.000
_cell.length_b   1.000
_cell.length_c   1.000
_cell.angle_alpha   90.00
_cell.angle_beta   90.00
_cell.angle_gamma   90.00
#
_symmetry.space_group_name_H-M   'P 1'
#
loop_
_entity.id
_entity.type
_entity.pdbx_description
1 polymer ?
#
loop_
_entity_poly.entity_id
_entity_poly.type
_entity_poly.pdbx_seq_one_letter_code
_entity_poly.pdbx_strand_id
1 'polypeptide(L)'
;VSATREPIVNFIMNKFGGTTEIKASESYIPTHKTIEKNYIITDIPEGYALYSYEENEHDNMTVWKNANGSILEFSQNLLSLSFSIDNKFNCKKLEINGYEAFYYTGENFACLVWTDGEYWFKVYGTADAEDYIMTAPYHIIEKN
;
A
#
# COMPACT_ATOMS: atom_id res chain seq x y z
N VAL A 1 6.67 29.37 17.97
CA VAL A 1 6.93 28.80 16.66
C VAL A 1 5.97 27.68 16.39
N SER A 2 5.02 27.94 15.62
CA SER A 2 4.24 26.85 15.08
C SER A 2 5.11 26.11 14.07
N ALA A 3 5.66 25.01 14.48
CA ALA A 3 6.14 24.07 13.49
C ALA A 3 4.96 23.71 12.60
N THR A 4 5.09 23.95 11.33
CA THR A 4 4.14 23.43 10.37
C THR A 4 4.19 21.91 10.47
N ARG A 5 3.21 21.35 11.11
CA ARG A 5 3.04 19.91 11.10
C ARG A 5 2.34 19.53 9.80
N GLU A 6 2.88 18.55 9.13
CA GLU A 6 2.11 17.90 8.10
C GLU A 6 0.85 17.28 8.72
N PRO A 7 -0.28 17.32 8.02
CA PRO A 7 -1.50 16.72 8.55
C PRO A 7 -1.26 15.25 8.85
N ILE A 8 -1.61 14.83 10.05
CA ILE A 8 -1.59 13.41 10.40
C ILE A 8 -2.79 12.78 9.74
N VAL A 9 -2.55 11.80 8.89
CA VAL A 9 -3.63 11.03 8.29
C VAL A 9 -4.07 10.00 9.32
N ASN A 10 -5.27 10.20 9.86
CA ASN A 10 -5.89 9.22 10.72
C ASN A 10 -6.80 8.33 9.88
N PHE A 11 -6.82 7.04 10.18
CA PHE A 11 -7.63 6.10 9.46
C PHE A 11 -8.79 5.63 10.34
N ILE A 12 -9.94 5.52 9.72
CA ILE A 12 -11.14 5.00 10.33
C ILE A 12 -11.30 3.55 9.90
N MET A 13 -11.49 2.66 10.89
CA MET A 13 -11.73 1.25 10.65
C MET A 13 -13.19 0.96 10.94
N ASN A 14 -13.96 0.63 9.92
CA ASN A 14 -15.35 0.25 10.04
C ASN A 14 -15.50 -1.24 9.80
N LYS A 15 -16.07 -1.96 10.76
CA LYS A 15 -16.30 -3.40 10.64
C LYS A 15 -17.72 -3.67 10.17
N PHE A 16 -17.83 -4.39 9.07
CA PHE A 16 -19.11 -4.78 8.48
C PHE A 16 -19.13 -6.30 8.30
N GLY A 17 -19.83 -7.00 9.19
CA GLY A 17 -19.88 -8.46 9.09
C GLY A 17 -18.49 -9.08 9.09
N GLY A 18 -18.10 -9.71 7.98
CA GLY A 18 -16.82 -10.37 7.82
C GLY A 18 -15.69 -9.50 7.29
N THR A 19 -15.91 -8.19 7.11
CA THR A 19 -14.97 -7.30 6.43
C THR A 19 -14.69 -6.06 7.28
N THR A 20 -13.45 -5.58 7.24
CA THR A 20 -13.07 -4.28 7.82
C THR A 20 -12.71 -3.33 6.69
N GLU A 21 -13.43 -2.21 6.62
CA GLU A 21 -13.12 -1.12 5.70
C GLU A 21 -12.17 -0.15 6.37
N ILE A 22 -11.13 0.25 5.68
CA ILE A 22 -10.15 1.24 6.14
C ILE A 22 -10.17 2.42 5.17
N LYS A 23 -10.35 3.62 5.73
CA LYS A 23 -10.36 4.85 4.92
C LYS A 23 -9.72 5.99 5.70
N ALA A 24 -9.26 7.01 4.99
CA ALA A 24 -8.74 8.22 5.62
C ALA A 24 -9.85 8.92 6.40
N SER A 25 -9.48 9.55 7.53
CA SER A 25 -10.42 10.29 8.36
C SER A 25 -11.09 11.42 7.58
N GLU A 26 -12.36 11.69 7.87
CA GLU A 26 -13.10 12.80 7.28
C GLU A 26 -12.48 14.16 7.56
N SER A 27 -11.69 14.28 8.62
CA SER A 27 -10.96 15.50 8.93
C SER A 27 -9.76 15.73 8.00
N TYR A 28 -9.39 14.73 7.23
CA TYR A 28 -8.32 14.83 6.24
C TYR A 28 -8.91 15.17 4.88
N ILE A 29 -8.37 16.24 4.28
CA ILE A 29 -8.78 16.66 2.93
C ILE A 29 -7.66 16.25 1.97
N PRO A 30 -7.87 15.25 1.10
CA PRO A 30 -6.85 14.85 0.13
C PRO A 30 -6.54 16.00 -0.82
N THR A 31 -5.25 16.23 -1.08
CA THR A 31 -4.81 17.29 -1.98
C THR A 31 -4.91 16.90 -3.45
N HIS A 32 -5.00 15.60 -3.73
CA HIS A 32 -4.97 15.10 -5.10
C HIS A 32 -6.30 14.47 -5.50
N LYS A 33 -6.83 14.88 -6.65
CA LYS A 33 -8.00 14.24 -7.28
C LYS A 33 -7.58 13.22 -8.32
N THR A 34 -6.34 13.31 -8.78
CA THR A 34 -5.71 12.37 -9.70
C THR A 34 -4.28 12.13 -9.24
N ILE A 35 -3.66 11.09 -9.74
CA ILE A 35 -2.25 10.80 -9.47
C ILE A 35 -1.40 11.80 -10.28
N GLU A 36 -0.67 12.64 -9.57
CA GLU A 36 0.21 13.66 -10.17
C GLU A 36 1.67 13.23 -10.15
N LYS A 37 2.07 12.41 -9.19
CA LYS A 37 3.41 11.85 -9.07
C LYS A 37 3.31 10.34 -9.09
N ASN A 38 3.99 9.69 -10.00
CA ASN A 38 3.99 8.24 -10.11
C ASN A 38 5.16 7.64 -9.35
N TYR A 39 4.89 6.64 -8.53
CA TYR A 39 5.89 5.94 -7.73
C TYR A 39 6.00 4.48 -8.16
N ILE A 40 7.13 3.89 -7.83
CA ILE A 40 7.40 2.48 -8.05
C ILE A 40 8.29 1.96 -6.93
N ILE A 41 8.25 0.67 -6.66
CA ILE A 41 9.21 0.01 -5.77
C ILE A 41 10.38 -0.50 -6.58
N THR A 42 11.56 -0.50 -5.94
CA THR A 42 12.82 -0.95 -6.54
C THR A 42 13.40 -2.11 -5.74
N ASP A 43 14.54 -2.61 -6.18
CA ASP A 43 15.24 -3.73 -5.54
C ASP A 43 14.36 -4.98 -5.43
N ILE A 44 13.62 -5.23 -6.51
CA ILE A 44 12.72 -6.38 -6.61
C ILE A 44 13.53 -7.67 -6.35
N PRO A 45 12.99 -8.63 -5.58
CA PRO A 45 13.70 -9.85 -5.27
C PRO A 45 14.17 -10.58 -6.54
N GLU A 46 15.33 -11.22 -6.43
CA GLU A 46 15.92 -11.97 -7.53
C GLU A 46 14.94 -13.04 -8.03
N GLY A 47 14.88 -13.21 -9.35
CA GLY A 47 14.00 -14.18 -9.98
C GLY A 47 12.64 -13.63 -10.40
N TYR A 48 12.25 -12.47 -9.89
CA TYR A 48 11.02 -11.82 -10.32
C TYR A 48 11.28 -10.95 -11.54
N ALA A 49 10.39 -11.02 -12.53
CA ALA A 49 10.44 -10.21 -13.73
C ALA A 49 9.13 -9.45 -13.92
N LEU A 50 9.20 -8.27 -14.52
CA LEU A 50 8.03 -7.45 -14.78
C LEU A 50 7.04 -8.24 -15.64
N TYR A 51 5.79 -8.29 -15.19
CA TYR A 51 4.72 -9.00 -15.89
C TYR A 51 3.71 -8.04 -16.52
N SER A 52 3.27 -7.02 -15.75
CA SER A 52 2.30 -6.04 -16.24
C SER A 52 2.43 -4.71 -15.51
N TYR A 53 1.97 -3.66 -16.18
CA TYR A 53 1.96 -2.32 -15.63
C TYR A 53 0.75 -1.56 -16.19
N GLU A 54 -0.03 -0.95 -15.29
CA GLU A 54 -1.16 -0.11 -15.65
C GLU A 54 -1.10 1.23 -14.93
N GLU A 55 -1.30 2.31 -15.66
CA GLU A 55 -1.46 3.66 -15.11
C GLU A 55 -2.86 4.16 -15.42
N ASN A 56 -3.57 4.58 -14.37
CA ASN A 56 -4.87 5.22 -14.46
C ASN A 56 -4.84 6.53 -13.69
N GLU A 57 -5.90 7.34 -13.81
CA GLU A 57 -5.97 8.62 -13.11
C GLU A 57 -5.96 8.48 -11.59
N HIS A 58 -6.54 7.40 -11.06
CA HIS A 58 -6.76 7.22 -9.64
C HIS A 58 -5.92 6.11 -9.02
N ASP A 59 -5.31 5.27 -9.84
CA ASP A 59 -4.49 4.16 -9.36
C ASP A 59 -3.46 3.74 -10.41
N ASN A 60 -2.37 3.18 -9.90
CA ASN A 60 -1.35 2.53 -10.72
C ASN A 60 -1.11 1.14 -10.15
N MET A 61 -0.86 0.17 -10.99
CA MET A 61 -0.51 -1.18 -10.56
C MET A 61 0.63 -1.75 -11.38
N THR A 62 1.61 -2.33 -10.70
CA THR A 62 2.73 -3.04 -11.31
C THR A 62 2.77 -4.45 -10.75
N VAL A 63 2.93 -5.43 -11.61
CA VAL A 63 2.97 -6.84 -11.21
C VAL A 63 4.26 -7.47 -11.73
N TRP A 64 4.93 -8.20 -10.85
CA TRP A 64 6.10 -9.03 -11.17
C TRP A 64 5.75 -10.48 -10.87
N LYS A 65 6.34 -11.39 -11.62
CA LYS A 65 6.18 -12.84 -11.41
C LYS A 65 7.53 -13.54 -11.52
N ASN A 66 7.63 -14.65 -10.81
CA ASN A 66 8.81 -15.50 -10.93
C ASN A 66 8.48 -16.83 -11.62
N ALA A 67 9.51 -17.66 -11.86
CA ALA A 67 9.34 -18.93 -12.56
C ALA A 67 8.50 -19.96 -11.76
N ASN A 68 8.37 -19.77 -10.46
CA ASN A 68 7.59 -20.66 -9.57
C ASN A 68 6.11 -20.27 -9.48
N GLY A 69 5.69 -19.26 -10.23
CA GLY A 69 4.31 -18.77 -10.18
C GLY A 69 4.02 -17.82 -9.02
N SER A 70 5.03 -17.43 -8.26
CA SER A 70 4.85 -16.41 -7.21
C SER A 70 4.65 -15.04 -7.84
N ILE A 71 3.86 -14.20 -7.17
CA ILE A 71 3.56 -12.85 -7.64
C ILE A 71 3.99 -11.81 -6.62
N LEU A 72 4.25 -10.60 -7.12
CA LEU A 72 4.49 -9.41 -6.32
C LEU A 72 3.79 -8.27 -7.03
N GLU A 73 2.91 -7.56 -6.31
CA GLU A 73 2.14 -6.45 -6.85
C GLU A 73 2.41 -5.19 -6.03
N PHE A 74 2.64 -4.09 -6.74
CA PHE A 74 2.69 -2.76 -6.12
C PHE A 74 1.57 -1.93 -6.70
N SER A 75 0.84 -1.22 -5.83
CA SER A 75 -0.16 -0.26 -6.29
C SER A 75 -0.05 1.06 -5.53
N GLN A 76 -0.33 2.13 -6.24
CA GLN A 76 -0.47 3.47 -5.73
C GLN A 76 -1.91 3.92 -5.98
N ASN A 77 -2.55 4.46 -4.96
CA ASN A 77 -3.96 4.85 -5.04
C ASN A 77 -4.16 6.22 -4.41
N LEU A 78 -5.20 6.92 -4.83
CA LEU A 78 -5.59 8.17 -4.17
C LEU A 78 -5.96 7.88 -2.72
N LEU A 79 -5.58 8.78 -1.83
CA LEU A 79 -5.86 8.63 -0.40
C LEU A 79 -7.37 8.68 -0.08
N SER A 80 -8.16 9.28 -0.96
CA SER A 80 -9.62 9.33 -0.82
C SER A 80 -10.31 7.98 -1.00
N LEU A 81 -9.60 6.99 -1.57
CA LEU A 81 -10.16 5.66 -1.76
C LEU A 81 -10.03 4.85 -0.47
N SER A 82 -10.99 3.99 -0.23
CA SER A 82 -10.94 3.04 0.88
C SER A 82 -10.48 1.67 0.38
N PHE A 83 -10.06 0.83 1.31
CA PHE A 83 -9.80 -0.57 1.00
C PHE A 83 -10.39 -1.45 2.11
N SER A 84 -10.64 -2.71 1.79
CA SER A 84 -11.30 -3.64 2.69
C SER A 84 -10.43 -4.87 2.92
N ILE A 85 -10.42 -5.34 4.17
CA ILE A 85 -9.70 -6.55 4.58
C ILE A 85 -10.71 -7.53 5.15
N ASP A 86 -10.67 -8.78 4.69
CA ASP A 86 -11.48 -9.84 5.27
C ASP A 86 -11.04 -10.08 6.72
N ASN A 87 -12.00 -10.10 7.64
CA ASN A 87 -11.72 -10.22 9.08
C ASN A 87 -11.08 -11.57 9.48
N LYS A 88 -11.12 -12.57 8.60
CA LYS A 88 -10.40 -13.83 8.85
C LYS A 88 -8.88 -13.67 8.85
N PHE A 89 -8.35 -12.60 8.22
CA PHE A 89 -6.93 -12.33 8.20
C PHE A 89 -6.54 -11.51 9.43
N ASN A 90 -5.40 -11.85 10.01
CA ASN A 90 -4.87 -11.12 11.17
C ASN A 90 -4.20 -9.84 10.68
N CYS A 91 -4.87 -8.71 10.90
CA CYS A 91 -4.36 -7.41 10.50
C CYS A 91 -3.65 -6.75 11.69
N LYS A 92 -2.41 -6.32 11.47
CA LYS A 92 -1.62 -5.59 12.46
C LYS A 92 -1.48 -4.14 12.03
N LYS A 93 -1.62 -3.23 12.98
CA LYS A 93 -1.29 -1.82 12.77
C LYS A 93 0.21 -1.61 13.01
N LEU A 94 0.84 -0.91 12.12
CA LEU A 94 2.24 -0.52 12.21
C LEU A 94 2.35 0.99 12.03
N GLU A 95 3.53 1.53 12.27
CA GLU A 95 3.83 2.92 11.97
C GLU A 95 5.02 2.96 11.03
N ILE A 96 4.86 3.69 9.91
CA ILE A 96 5.90 3.86 8.91
C ILE A 96 6.03 5.36 8.63
N ASN A 97 7.21 5.92 8.93
CA ASN A 97 7.48 7.35 8.74
C ASN A 97 6.45 8.27 9.41
N GLY A 98 5.94 7.88 10.57
CA GLY A 98 4.98 8.66 11.32
C GLY A 98 3.51 8.45 10.93
N TYR A 99 3.25 7.63 9.94
CA TYR A 99 1.88 7.31 9.51
C TYR A 99 1.48 5.89 9.89
N GLU A 100 0.19 5.68 10.14
CA GLU A 100 -0.33 4.34 10.36
C GLU A 100 -0.20 3.51 9.10
N ALA A 101 0.14 2.23 9.27
CA ALA A 101 0.22 1.25 8.21
C ALA A 101 -0.47 -0.04 8.66
N PHE A 102 -0.84 -0.86 7.71
CA PHE A 102 -1.58 -2.09 7.97
C PHE A 102 -0.88 -3.26 7.28
N TYR A 103 -0.58 -4.27 8.08
CA TYR A 103 0.06 -5.49 7.59
C TYR A 103 -0.83 -6.68 7.89
N TYR A 104 -1.08 -7.51 6.90
CA TYR A 104 -1.87 -8.72 7.10
C TYR A 104 -1.39 -9.85 6.21
N THR A 105 -1.61 -11.06 6.67
CA THR A 105 -1.22 -12.27 5.96
C THR A 105 -2.37 -13.24 5.88
N GLY A 106 -2.37 -14.05 4.84
CA GLY A 106 -3.22 -15.22 4.71
C GLY A 106 -2.35 -16.46 4.61
N GLU A 107 -2.93 -17.56 4.15
CA GLU A 107 -2.25 -18.85 4.08
C GLU A 107 -1.03 -18.83 3.18
N ASN A 108 -1.07 -18.08 2.08
CA ASN A 108 0.02 -18.05 1.11
C ASN A 108 0.27 -16.65 0.55
N PHE A 109 0.02 -15.61 1.34
CA PHE A 109 0.30 -14.24 0.91
C PHE A 109 0.61 -13.34 2.09
N ALA A 110 1.25 -12.22 1.79
CA ALA A 110 1.44 -11.11 2.70
C ALA A 110 1.05 -9.80 2.00
N CYS A 111 0.58 -8.84 2.75
CA CYS A 111 0.18 -7.54 2.22
C CYS A 111 0.53 -6.44 3.21
N LEU A 112 1.14 -5.37 2.71
CA LEU A 112 1.43 -4.18 3.48
C LEU A 112 0.80 -2.97 2.79
N VAL A 113 0.06 -2.18 3.56
CA VAL A 113 -0.58 -0.95 3.08
C VAL A 113 -0.07 0.20 3.93
N TRP A 114 0.42 1.25 3.28
CA TRP A 114 0.93 2.43 4.00
C TRP A 114 0.62 3.69 3.20
N THR A 115 0.90 4.84 3.80
CA THR A 115 0.71 6.13 3.16
C THR A 115 1.92 7.04 3.41
N ASP A 116 2.17 7.97 2.49
CA ASP A 116 3.10 9.07 2.69
C ASP A 116 2.38 10.38 3.03
N GLY A 117 1.08 10.32 3.29
CA GLY A 117 0.23 11.48 3.53
C GLY A 117 -0.42 12.05 2.28
N GLU A 118 0.00 11.62 1.10
CA GLU A 118 -0.56 12.06 -0.19
C GLU A 118 -1.28 10.94 -0.93
N TYR A 119 -0.72 9.73 -0.89
CA TYR A 119 -1.24 8.56 -1.58
C TYR A 119 -1.27 7.35 -0.66
N TRP A 120 -2.08 6.35 -1.01
CA TRP A 120 -1.97 5.01 -0.50
C TRP A 120 -1.00 4.21 -1.34
N PHE A 121 -0.19 3.40 -0.68
CA PHE A 121 0.68 2.41 -1.32
C PHE A 121 0.33 1.04 -0.78
N LYS A 122 0.34 0.05 -1.65
CA LYS A 122 0.09 -1.33 -1.26
C LYS A 122 1.07 -2.24 -1.97
N VAL A 123 1.68 -3.15 -1.22
CA VAL A 123 2.46 -4.26 -1.77
C VAL A 123 1.85 -5.55 -1.30
N TYR A 124 1.47 -6.37 -2.24
CA TYR A 124 0.86 -7.68 -2.03
C TYR A 124 1.71 -8.71 -2.74
N GLY A 125 1.89 -9.88 -2.14
CA GLY A 125 2.64 -10.92 -2.81
C GLY A 125 2.50 -12.28 -2.16
N THR A 126 3.00 -13.27 -2.87
CA THR A 126 3.08 -14.65 -2.35
C THR A 126 3.99 -14.67 -1.12
N ALA A 127 3.71 -15.56 -0.18
CA ALA A 127 4.39 -15.61 1.12
C ALA A 127 5.92 -15.67 1.04
N ASP A 128 6.48 -16.19 -0.04
CA ASP A 128 7.94 -16.24 -0.25
C ASP A 128 8.57 -14.86 -0.40
N ALA A 129 7.78 -13.82 -0.69
CA ALA A 129 8.25 -12.43 -0.78
C ALA A 129 8.00 -11.63 0.50
N GLU A 130 7.57 -12.26 1.59
CA GLU A 130 7.18 -11.56 2.82
C GLU A 130 8.28 -10.63 3.35
N ASP A 131 9.55 -11.09 3.36
CA ASP A 131 10.64 -10.26 3.88
C ASP A 131 10.80 -8.97 3.05
N TYR A 132 10.68 -9.07 1.74
CA TYR A 132 10.73 -7.90 0.88
C TYR A 132 9.53 -6.98 1.13
N ILE A 133 8.32 -7.56 1.23
CA ILE A 133 7.09 -6.79 1.43
C ILE A 133 7.19 -5.93 2.68
N MET A 134 7.73 -6.48 3.77
CA MET A 134 7.91 -5.74 5.02
C MET A 134 8.88 -4.56 4.89
N THR A 135 9.77 -4.59 3.92
CA THR A 135 10.75 -3.51 3.69
C THR A 135 10.41 -2.64 2.49
N ALA A 136 9.32 -2.93 1.79
CA ALA A 136 8.95 -2.21 0.57
C ALA A 136 8.89 -0.69 0.74
N PRO A 137 8.43 -0.12 1.86
CA PRO A 137 8.42 1.33 2.04
C PRO A 137 9.79 1.99 1.95
N TYR A 138 10.87 1.25 2.14
CA TYR A 138 12.24 1.76 2.02
C TYR A 138 12.79 1.68 0.60
N HIS A 139 12.03 1.08 -0.32
CA HIS A 139 12.43 0.89 -1.72
C HIS A 139 11.57 1.69 -2.68
N ILE A 140 10.70 2.57 -2.19
CA ILE A 140 9.83 3.36 -3.05
C ILE A 140 10.58 4.57 -3.60
N ILE A 141 10.41 4.81 -4.90
CA ILE A 141 10.97 5.99 -5.57
C ILE A 141 9.93 6.61 -6.50
N GLU A 142 10.10 7.91 -6.77
CA GLU A 142 9.29 8.58 -7.78
C GLU A 142 9.79 8.18 -9.17
N LYS A 143 8.86 7.79 -10.04
CA LYS A 143 9.17 7.50 -11.46
C LYS A 143 9.31 8.80 -12.23
N ASN A 144 10.33 8.86 -13.02
CA ASN A 144 10.51 9.95 -13.98
C ASN A 144 9.85 9.62 -15.32
#